data_fd3dd31c0b50bcc80fb780ac53e9289f
#
_entry.id   fd3dd31c0b50bcc80fb780ac53e9289f
#
_cell.length_a   1.000
_cell.length_b   1.000
_cell.length_c   1.000
_cell.angle_alpha   90.00
_cell.angle_beta   90.00
_cell.angle_gamma   90.00
#
_symmetry.space_group_name_H-M   'P 1'
#
loop_
_entity.id
_entity.type
_entity.pdbx_description
1 polymer ?
#
loop_
_entity_poly.entity_id
_entity_poly.type
_entity_poly.pdbx_seq_one_letter_code
_entity_poly.pdbx_strand_id
1 'polypeptide(L)'
;MAKIKVNNPVVDMNGDEMTRIIWDMIKERLIHPYLDIDLLDYDLSIQSRDATDDQITIDAANAIKKHNVGIKCATITPDEQRVEEFSLKKMWKSPNGTIRNILGGVVFREPITVSYTHLTLPTILLV
;
A
#
# COMPACT_ATOMS: atom_id res chain seq x y z
N MET A 1 -20.93 15.93 -17.78
CA MET A 1 -21.75 14.76 -17.40
C MET A 1 -22.06 14.86 -15.92
N ALA A 2 -23.23 14.38 -15.48
CA ALA A 2 -23.50 14.27 -14.05
C ALA A 2 -22.58 13.21 -13.44
N LYS A 3 -21.93 13.53 -12.31
CA LYS A 3 -21.08 12.58 -11.62
C LYS A 3 -21.93 11.52 -10.92
N ILE A 4 -21.41 10.30 -10.86
CA ILE A 4 -22.03 9.21 -10.12
C ILE A 4 -21.71 9.43 -8.63
N LYS A 5 -22.74 9.53 -7.79
CA LYS A 5 -22.58 9.70 -6.35
C LYS A 5 -22.18 8.38 -5.67
N VAL A 6 -21.09 8.40 -4.93
CA VAL A 6 -20.65 7.30 -4.08
C VAL A 6 -21.03 7.63 -2.63
N ASN A 7 -21.89 6.83 -2.05
CA ASN A 7 -22.47 7.14 -0.74
C ASN A 7 -21.53 6.93 0.45
N ASN A 8 -20.63 5.94 0.34
CA ASN A 8 -19.69 5.63 1.40
C ASN A 8 -18.32 6.23 1.09
N PRO A 9 -17.65 6.85 2.06
CA PRO A 9 -16.29 7.30 1.88
C PRO A 9 -15.35 6.11 1.67
N VAL A 10 -14.29 6.35 0.93
CA VAL A 10 -13.24 5.36 0.66
C VAL A 10 -11.95 5.82 1.30
N VAL A 11 -11.29 4.93 2.04
CA VAL A 11 -9.98 5.21 2.64
C VAL A 11 -8.93 5.20 1.55
N ASP A 12 -8.26 6.33 1.33
CA ASP A 12 -7.20 6.51 0.35
C ASP A 12 -5.84 6.51 1.05
N MET A 13 -5.06 5.45 0.83
CA MET A 13 -3.74 5.29 1.41
C MET A 13 -2.67 5.60 0.38
N ASN A 14 -2.18 6.83 0.41
CA ASN A 14 -1.11 7.28 -0.45
C ASN A 14 0.20 6.53 -0.17
N GLY A 15 0.99 6.35 -1.21
CA GLY A 15 2.24 5.62 -1.15
C GLY A 15 3.48 6.50 -1.33
N ASP A 16 4.54 5.86 -1.77
CA ASP A 16 5.84 6.48 -1.98
C ASP A 16 6.14 6.69 -3.46
N GLU A 17 7.07 7.60 -3.73
CA GLU A 17 7.72 7.80 -5.03
C GLU A 17 6.75 7.92 -6.21
N MET A 18 7.03 7.21 -7.28
CA MET A 18 6.29 7.26 -8.55
C MET A 18 4.82 6.84 -8.41
N THR A 19 4.51 5.92 -7.49
CA THR A 19 3.13 5.44 -7.30
C THR A 19 2.21 6.53 -6.78
N ARG A 20 2.71 7.44 -5.95
CA ARG A 20 1.97 8.60 -5.47
C ARG A 20 1.59 9.53 -6.65
N ILE A 21 2.57 9.84 -7.50
CA ILE A 21 2.36 10.70 -8.66
C ILE A 21 1.33 10.08 -9.63
N ILE A 22 1.49 8.79 -9.92
CA ILE A 22 0.56 8.07 -10.80
C ILE A 22 -0.84 8.03 -10.20
N TRP A 23 -0.96 7.82 -8.90
CA TRP A 23 -2.25 7.77 -8.22
C TRP A 23 -2.96 9.14 -8.25
N ASP A 24 -2.24 10.23 -8.05
CA ASP A 24 -2.79 11.57 -8.17
C ASP A 24 -3.30 11.84 -9.59
N MET A 25 -2.55 11.42 -10.62
CA MET A 25 -3.01 11.51 -12.01
C MET A 25 -4.28 10.68 -12.28
N ILE A 26 -4.38 9.49 -11.67
CA ILE A 26 -5.57 8.63 -11.77
C ILE A 26 -6.77 9.30 -11.09
N LYS A 27 -6.59 9.83 -9.88
CA LYS A 27 -7.66 10.58 -9.18
C LYS A 27 -8.16 11.75 -10.02
N GLU A 28 -7.26 12.54 -10.56
CA GLU A 28 -7.59 13.73 -11.33
C GLU A 28 -8.29 13.40 -12.65
N ARG A 29 -7.81 12.39 -13.39
CA ARG A 29 -8.28 12.11 -14.75
C ARG A 29 -9.37 11.06 -14.85
N LEU A 30 -9.40 10.08 -13.94
CA LEU A 30 -10.29 8.93 -14.05
C LEU A 30 -11.29 8.80 -12.90
N ILE A 31 -11.06 9.45 -11.76
CA ILE A 31 -11.96 9.34 -10.60
C ILE A 31 -12.80 10.60 -10.47
N HIS A 32 -12.20 11.73 -10.16
CA HIS A 32 -12.92 12.98 -9.88
C HIS A 32 -13.77 13.53 -11.02
N PRO A 33 -13.47 13.32 -12.32
CA PRO A 33 -14.36 13.76 -13.38
C PRO A 33 -15.68 12.99 -13.45
N TYR A 34 -15.70 11.74 -12.99
CA TYR A 34 -16.84 10.83 -13.14
C TYR A 34 -17.57 10.53 -11.84
N LEU A 35 -16.87 10.58 -10.71
CA LEU A 35 -17.38 10.21 -9.39
C LEU A 35 -17.46 11.43 -8.47
N ASP A 36 -18.55 11.51 -7.72
CA ASP A 36 -18.69 12.34 -6.53
C ASP A 36 -18.44 11.44 -5.33
N ILE A 37 -17.17 11.37 -4.92
CA ILE A 37 -16.65 10.43 -3.92
C ILE A 37 -15.85 11.18 -2.87
N ASP A 38 -16.05 10.81 -1.62
CA ASP A 38 -15.25 11.26 -0.48
C ASP A 38 -14.06 10.32 -0.26
N LEU A 39 -12.85 10.82 -0.46
CA LEU A 39 -11.60 10.10 -0.24
C LEU A 39 -10.97 10.56 1.07
N LEU A 40 -10.88 9.64 2.04
CA LEU A 40 -10.22 9.86 3.32
C LEU A 40 -8.73 9.58 3.17
N ASP A 41 -7.94 10.62 3.05
CA ASP A 41 -6.52 10.54 2.76
C ASP A 41 -5.68 10.16 3.99
N TYR A 42 -4.85 9.12 3.83
CA TYR A 42 -3.85 8.65 4.79
C TYR A 42 -2.50 8.54 4.08
N ASP A 43 -1.56 9.37 4.47
CA ASP A 43 -0.21 9.36 3.90
C ASP A 43 0.64 8.24 4.49
N LEU A 44 0.77 7.12 3.76
CA LEU A 44 1.63 5.99 4.13
C LEU A 44 3.04 6.08 3.52
N SER A 45 3.50 7.27 3.15
CA SER A 45 4.89 7.45 2.75
C SER A 45 5.86 7.05 3.87
N ILE A 46 7.07 6.68 3.50
CA ILE A 46 8.07 6.25 4.49
C ILE A 46 8.38 7.35 5.52
N GLN A 47 8.37 8.62 5.09
CA GLN A 47 8.58 9.77 5.96
C GLN A 47 7.44 9.95 6.96
N SER A 48 6.18 9.85 6.53
CA SER A 48 5.01 9.97 7.39
C SER A 48 4.94 8.84 8.41
N ARG A 49 5.27 7.62 7.99
CA ARG A 49 5.33 6.45 8.88
C ARG A 49 6.42 6.58 9.92
N ASP A 50 7.60 7.07 9.53
CA ASP A 50 8.71 7.30 10.47
C ASP A 50 8.38 8.42 11.47
N ALA A 51 7.76 9.50 11.02
CA ALA A 51 7.35 10.61 11.88
C ALA A 51 6.31 10.19 12.93
N THR A 52 5.39 9.29 12.57
CA THR A 52 4.29 8.81 13.43
C THR A 52 4.58 7.48 14.14
N ASP A 53 5.83 6.98 14.07
CA ASP A 53 6.19 5.66 14.59
C ASP A 53 5.27 4.53 14.06
N ASP A 54 4.89 4.62 12.79
CA ASP A 54 3.98 3.75 12.04
C ASP A 54 2.52 3.76 12.53
N GLN A 55 2.15 4.70 13.41
CA GLN A 55 0.77 4.82 13.91
C GLN A 55 -0.22 5.11 12.77
N ILE A 56 0.19 5.88 11.76
CA ILE A 56 -0.65 6.21 10.60
C ILE A 56 -1.13 4.95 9.85
N THR A 57 -0.32 3.88 9.80
CA THR A 57 -0.70 2.60 9.19
C THR A 57 -1.83 1.92 9.99
N ILE A 58 -1.76 1.99 11.32
CA ILE A 58 -2.79 1.43 12.21
C ILE A 58 -4.09 2.22 12.07
N ASP A 59 -4.00 3.54 12.04
CA ASP A 59 -5.15 4.43 11.90
C ASP A 59 -5.86 4.23 10.56
N ALA A 60 -5.10 4.10 9.47
CA ALA A 60 -5.64 3.77 8.15
C ALA A 60 -6.36 2.42 8.15
N ALA A 61 -5.78 1.39 8.76
CA ALA A 61 -6.41 0.07 8.86
C ALA A 61 -7.72 0.10 9.67
N ASN A 62 -7.76 0.86 10.75
CA ASN A 62 -8.97 1.04 11.55
C ASN A 62 -10.03 1.84 10.79
N ALA A 63 -9.63 2.83 10.00
CA ALA A 63 -10.54 3.54 9.11
C ALA A 63 -11.17 2.60 8.06
N ILE A 64 -10.40 1.66 7.50
CA ILE A 64 -10.95 0.65 6.58
C ILE A 64 -11.98 -0.23 7.30
N LYS A 65 -11.73 -0.65 8.54
CA LYS A 65 -12.74 -1.38 9.33
C LYS A 65 -14.04 -0.60 9.48
N LYS A 66 -13.95 0.70 9.66
CA LYS A 66 -15.10 1.58 9.83
C LYS A 66 -15.88 1.81 8.53
N HIS A 67 -15.17 2.01 7.42
CA HIS A 67 -15.75 2.40 6.13
C HIS A 67 -15.86 1.25 5.12
N ASN A 68 -15.30 0.07 5.43
CA ASN A 68 -15.34 -1.18 4.67
C ASN A 68 -14.59 -1.19 3.35
N VAL A 69 -14.06 -0.07 2.89
CA VAL A 69 -13.33 0.03 1.61
C VAL A 69 -12.09 0.87 1.77
N GLY A 70 -10.98 0.41 1.22
CA GLY A 70 -9.74 1.15 1.15
C GLY A 70 -8.95 0.86 -0.12
N ILE A 71 -8.26 1.86 -0.61
CA ILE A 71 -7.33 1.76 -1.74
C ILE A 71 -5.93 2.06 -1.20
N LYS A 72 -4.97 1.21 -1.53
CA LYS A 72 -3.58 1.38 -1.09
C LYS A 72 -2.63 1.45 -2.26
N CYS A 73 -1.85 2.53 -2.31
CA CYS A 73 -0.70 2.66 -3.20
C CYS A 73 0.49 1.84 -2.70
N ALA A 74 1.46 1.61 -3.58
CA ALA A 74 2.71 0.95 -3.19
C ALA A 74 3.49 1.82 -2.20
N THR A 75 4.08 1.17 -1.21
CA THR A 75 4.88 1.81 -0.15
C THR A 75 6.26 1.16 -0.08
N ILE A 76 7.25 1.94 0.28
CA ILE A 76 8.60 1.44 0.54
C ILE A 76 8.58 0.56 1.79
N THR A 77 9.14 -0.65 1.68
CA THR A 77 9.54 -1.45 2.83
C THR A 77 11.05 -1.30 2.94
N PRO A 78 11.56 -0.53 3.91
CA PRO A 78 12.98 -0.21 3.96
C PRO A 78 13.83 -1.44 4.30
N ASP A 79 14.95 -1.56 3.61
CA ASP A 79 16.11 -2.37 3.98
C ASP A 79 17.15 -1.48 4.68
N GLU A 80 18.30 -2.03 5.01
CA GLU A 80 19.38 -1.29 5.69
C GLU A 80 19.83 -0.07 4.89
N GLN A 81 19.96 -0.20 3.57
CA GLN A 81 20.37 0.89 2.69
C GLN A 81 19.33 2.02 2.66
N ARG A 82 18.05 1.68 2.60
CA ARG A 82 16.96 2.66 2.62
C ARG A 82 16.80 3.35 3.98
N VAL A 83 17.15 2.66 5.08
CA VAL A 83 17.18 3.28 6.42
C VAL A 83 18.22 4.41 6.46
N GLU A 84 19.40 4.19 5.89
CA GLU A 84 20.46 5.21 5.81
C GLU A 84 20.05 6.35 4.84
N GLU A 85 19.56 6.00 3.66
CA GLU A 85 19.15 6.97 2.62
C GLU A 85 18.10 7.96 3.13
N PHE A 86 17.10 7.48 3.84
CA PHE A 86 16.00 8.30 4.37
C PHE A 86 16.20 8.75 5.82
N SER A 87 17.34 8.40 6.44
CA SER A 87 17.65 8.70 7.84
C SER A 87 16.54 8.28 8.80
N LEU A 88 16.03 7.06 8.62
CA LEU A 88 14.91 6.54 9.41
C LEU A 88 15.32 6.15 10.81
N LYS A 89 14.41 6.27 11.77
CA LYS A 89 14.60 5.84 13.16
C LYS A 89 14.88 4.34 13.29
N LYS A 90 14.27 3.54 12.41
CA LYS A 90 14.46 2.08 12.36
C LYS A 90 13.97 1.50 11.02
N MET A 91 14.26 0.22 10.81
CA MET A 91 13.75 -0.54 9.66
C MET A 91 12.29 -0.92 9.91
N TRP A 92 11.36 -0.12 9.36
CA TRP A 92 9.92 -0.30 9.50
C TRP A 92 9.42 -1.55 8.79
N LYS A 93 8.47 -2.25 9.41
CA LYS A 93 7.80 -3.40 8.79
C LYS A 93 6.94 -2.96 7.60
N SER A 94 6.63 -3.93 6.73
CA SER A 94 5.72 -3.67 5.60
C SER A 94 4.32 -3.29 6.08
N PRO A 95 3.76 -2.14 5.66
CA PRO A 95 2.40 -1.76 5.99
C PRO A 95 1.35 -2.76 5.53
N ASN A 96 1.65 -3.51 4.44
CA ASN A 96 0.75 -4.54 3.94
C ASN A 96 0.45 -5.63 4.97
N GLY A 97 1.49 -6.07 5.70
CA GLY A 97 1.33 -7.06 6.77
C GLY A 97 0.51 -6.52 7.93
N THR A 98 0.83 -5.30 8.38
CA THR A 98 0.12 -4.64 9.48
C THR A 98 -1.36 -4.46 9.17
N ILE A 99 -1.69 -3.90 7.99
CA ILE A 99 -3.08 -3.68 7.57
C ILE A 99 -3.84 -5.00 7.47
N ARG A 100 -3.27 -6.02 6.81
CA ARG A 100 -3.93 -7.33 6.65
C ARG A 100 -4.23 -7.98 8.00
N ASN A 101 -3.28 -7.94 8.93
CA ASN A 101 -3.47 -8.50 10.27
C ASN A 101 -4.58 -7.77 11.04
N ILE A 102 -4.59 -6.43 11.01
CA ILE A 102 -5.62 -5.63 11.67
C ILE A 102 -7.01 -5.92 11.08
N LEU A 103 -7.11 -6.10 9.76
CA LEU A 103 -8.36 -6.43 9.08
C LEU A 103 -8.80 -7.89 9.28
N GLY A 104 -7.99 -8.74 9.91
CA GLY A 104 -8.28 -10.16 10.08
C GLY A 104 -8.16 -10.95 8.78
N GLY A 105 -7.41 -10.43 7.81
CA GLY A 105 -7.21 -11.08 6.51
C GLY A 105 -6.25 -12.26 6.60
N VAL A 106 -6.57 -13.32 5.86
CA VAL A 106 -5.70 -14.48 5.68
C VAL A 106 -5.24 -14.52 4.23
N VAL A 107 -3.92 -14.71 4.03
CA VAL A 107 -3.34 -14.92 2.69
C VAL A 107 -2.96 -16.39 2.56
N PHE A 108 -3.70 -17.10 1.71
CA PHE A 108 -3.34 -18.45 1.30
C PHE A 108 -2.65 -18.39 -0.07
N ARG A 109 -1.48 -19.00 -0.16
CA ARG A 109 -0.75 -19.14 -1.43
C ARG A 109 -0.32 -20.58 -1.59
N GLU A 110 -0.81 -21.22 -2.66
CA GLU A 110 -0.35 -22.52 -3.07
C GLU A 110 0.67 -22.36 -4.20
N PRO A 111 1.89 -22.87 -4.06
CA PRO A 111 2.89 -22.79 -5.11
C PRO A 111 2.50 -23.71 -6.27
N ILE A 112 2.47 -23.17 -7.48
CA ILE A 112 2.33 -23.94 -8.70
C ILE A 112 3.73 -24.25 -9.20
N THR A 113 4.18 -25.48 -9.03
CA THR A 113 5.47 -25.94 -9.53
C THR A 113 5.34 -26.42 -10.97
N VAL A 114 6.19 -25.90 -11.84
CA VAL A 114 6.33 -26.36 -13.22
C VAL A 114 7.69 -27.02 -13.40
N SER A 115 7.79 -28.04 -14.21
CA SER A 115 8.99 -28.89 -14.32
C SER A 115 10.28 -28.13 -14.68
N TYR A 116 10.20 -27.06 -15.42
CA TYR A 116 11.39 -26.27 -15.75
C TYR A 116 11.82 -25.29 -14.64
N THR A 117 10.92 -24.82 -13.78
CA THR A 117 11.28 -24.00 -12.62
C THR A 117 12.19 -24.77 -11.66
N HIS A 118 11.95 -26.04 -11.55
CA HIS A 118 12.74 -26.97 -10.75
C HIS A 118 14.18 -27.10 -11.24
N LEU A 119 14.40 -26.95 -12.53
CA LEU A 119 15.71 -27.04 -13.17
C LEU A 119 16.48 -25.72 -13.19
N THR A 120 15.78 -24.57 -13.19
CA THR A 120 16.39 -23.24 -13.34
C THR A 120 16.81 -22.60 -12.03
N LEU A 121 16.09 -22.83 -10.94
CA LEU A 121 16.42 -22.27 -9.63
C LEU A 121 17.83 -22.63 -9.12
N PRO A 122 18.30 -23.87 -9.19
CA PRO A 122 19.67 -24.21 -8.81
C PRO A 122 20.73 -23.56 -9.69
N THR A 123 20.45 -23.32 -10.97
CA THR A 123 21.38 -22.69 -11.91
C THR A 123 21.57 -21.20 -11.64
N ILE A 124 20.54 -20.53 -11.16
CA ILE A 124 20.60 -19.11 -10.77
C ILE A 124 21.42 -18.92 -9.49
N LEU A 125 21.42 -19.89 -8.60
CA LEU A 125 22.19 -19.85 -7.36
C LEU A 125 23.69 -20.19 -7.52
N LEU A 126 24.10 -20.63 -8.70
CA LEU A 126 25.49 -20.98 -9.02
C LEU A 126 26.24 -19.90 -9.83
N VAL A 127 25.59 -18.77 -10.13
CA VAL A 127 26.16 -17.59 -10.75
C VAL A 127 26.24 -16.46 -9.75
#